data_402d0a0c47dee324c00cf6ad13306c75
#
_entry.id   402d0a0c47dee324c00cf6ad13306c75
#
_cell.length_a   1.000
_cell.length_b   1.000
_cell.length_c   1.000
_cell.angle_alpha   90.00
_cell.angle_beta   90.00
_cell.angle_gamma   90.00
#
_symmetry.space_group_name_H-M   'P 1'
#
loop_
_entity.id
_entity.type
_entity.pdbx_description
1 polymer ?
#
loop_
_entity_poly.entity_id
_entity_poly.type
_entity_poly.pdbx_seq_one_letter_code
_entity_poly.pdbx_strand_id
1 'polypeptide(L)'
;GFEGPLRPRAFDARKAAGVSSSPFEAATLLKNASVDFGIWTTDKAMPALARDSDGDLLLFIHDGEGDLFCDFGHFAYREGDYILLPRGTMWRIEPKARTVSLLIEAINGSYKLPERGVLGPHAVFDPAALDTPKLDAAFKAQRDGEWKVQVKRRGALSTITYPFNPLDAVGW
;
A
#
# COMPACT_ATOMS: atom_id res chain seq x y z
N GLY A 1 33.75 -3.56 23.50
CA GLY A 1 32.67 -4.14 22.69
C GLY A 1 31.34 -4.00 23.42
N PHE A 2 30.25 -3.87 22.68
CA PHE A 2 28.93 -3.79 23.27
C PHE A 2 28.42 -5.23 23.53
N GLU A 3 28.16 -5.58 24.76
CA GLU A 3 27.61 -6.86 25.17
C GLU A 3 26.17 -6.67 25.64
N GLY A 4 25.25 -7.53 25.14
CA GLY A 4 23.86 -7.48 25.54
C GLY A 4 22.88 -7.73 24.38
N PRO A 5 21.55 -7.71 24.63
CA PRO A 5 20.54 -8.00 23.63
C PRO A 5 20.39 -6.91 22.56
N LEU A 6 20.88 -5.69 22.82
CA LEU A 6 20.78 -4.53 21.92
C LEU A 6 21.97 -4.44 20.96
N ARG A 7 22.29 -5.53 20.26
CA ARG A 7 23.34 -5.51 19.24
C ARG A 7 22.82 -4.83 17.96
N PRO A 8 23.61 -3.91 17.35
CA PRO A 8 23.31 -3.44 16.01
C PRO A 8 23.19 -4.62 15.05
N ARG A 9 22.13 -4.62 14.24
CA ARG A 9 21.90 -5.63 13.22
C ARG A 9 21.64 -4.95 11.90
N ALA A 10 22.24 -5.48 10.85
CA ALA A 10 21.95 -5.09 9.48
C ALA A 10 21.65 -6.35 8.68
N PHE A 11 20.64 -6.30 7.84
CA PHE A 11 20.28 -7.38 6.92
C PHE A 11 19.83 -6.81 5.58
N ASP A 12 20.04 -7.58 4.53
CA ASP A 12 19.59 -7.22 3.20
C ASP A 12 18.12 -7.64 3.04
N ALA A 13 17.23 -6.67 3.06
CA ALA A 13 15.79 -6.88 2.97
C ALA A 13 15.37 -7.57 1.65
N ARG A 14 16.17 -7.43 0.58
CA ARG A 14 15.92 -8.10 -0.71
C ARG A 14 15.96 -9.63 -0.59
N LYS A 15 16.65 -10.15 0.40
CA LYS A 15 16.73 -11.59 0.69
C LYS A 15 15.59 -12.10 1.55
N ALA A 16 14.82 -11.19 2.17
CA ALA A 16 13.72 -11.54 3.06
C ALA A 16 12.41 -11.80 2.32
N ALA A 17 12.20 -11.17 1.16
CA ALA A 17 10.94 -11.22 0.43
C ALA A 17 10.99 -12.18 -0.75
N GLY A 18 10.09 -13.16 -0.77
CA GLY A 18 9.70 -13.86 -1.99
C GLY A 18 8.80 -12.98 -2.88
N VAL A 19 8.62 -13.39 -4.14
CA VAL A 19 7.65 -12.77 -5.03
C VAL A 19 6.26 -13.29 -4.70
N SER A 20 5.30 -12.39 -4.47
CA SER A 20 3.90 -12.75 -4.21
C SER A 20 2.93 -11.79 -4.90
N SER A 21 1.72 -12.26 -5.15
CA SER A 21 0.64 -11.47 -5.75
C SER A 21 -0.27 -10.79 -4.71
N SER A 22 -0.01 -11.00 -3.42
CA SER A 22 -0.78 -10.40 -2.33
C SER A 22 0.13 -9.57 -1.42
N PRO A 23 -0.23 -8.31 -1.10
CA PRO A 23 0.52 -7.50 -0.15
C PRO A 23 0.50 -8.08 1.27
N PHE A 24 -0.49 -8.92 1.59
CA PHE A 24 -0.59 -9.59 2.89
C PHE A 24 0.40 -10.75 3.07
N GLU A 25 1.11 -11.12 2.01
CA GLU A 25 2.22 -12.08 2.02
C GLU A 25 3.59 -11.38 2.08
N ALA A 26 3.60 -10.07 2.33
CA ALA A 26 4.83 -9.32 2.53
C ALA A 26 5.65 -9.88 3.69
N ALA A 27 6.96 -9.91 3.54
CA ALA A 27 7.84 -10.31 4.62
C ALA A 27 7.94 -9.21 5.67
N THR A 28 7.47 -9.46 6.88
CA THR A 28 7.60 -8.52 8.00
C THR A 28 9.07 -8.35 8.38
N LEU A 29 9.54 -7.13 8.40
CA LEU A 29 10.90 -6.74 8.79
C LEU A 29 10.96 -6.32 10.25
N LEU A 30 10.05 -5.44 10.65
CA LEU A 30 9.96 -4.86 11.99
C LEU A 30 8.48 -4.69 12.35
N LYS A 31 8.15 -4.96 13.61
CA LYS A 31 6.78 -4.83 14.11
C LYS A 31 6.74 -4.45 15.57
N ASN A 32 5.78 -3.61 15.92
CA ASN A 32 5.38 -3.36 17.30
C ASN A 32 3.85 -3.19 17.37
N ALA A 33 3.32 -2.72 18.50
CA ALA A 33 1.88 -2.54 18.69
C ALA A 33 1.26 -1.45 17.82
N SER A 34 2.06 -0.56 17.22
CA SER A 34 1.57 0.62 16.50
C SER A 34 1.92 0.61 15.02
N VAL A 35 2.97 -0.11 14.63
CA VAL A 35 3.49 -0.08 13.26
C VAL A 35 3.98 -1.46 12.86
N ASP A 36 3.67 -1.85 11.62
CA ASP A 36 4.23 -3.02 10.94
C ASP A 36 5.01 -2.56 9.70
N PHE A 37 6.28 -2.96 9.59
CA PHE A 37 7.12 -2.73 8.44
C PHE A 37 7.32 -4.04 7.70
N GLY A 38 6.94 -4.06 6.44
CA GLY A 38 7.12 -5.20 5.55
C GLY A 38 7.80 -4.83 4.25
N ILE A 39 8.36 -5.81 3.58
CA ILE A 39 8.82 -5.70 2.21
C ILE A 39 8.01 -6.65 1.33
N TRP A 40 7.51 -6.13 0.23
CA TRP A 40 6.70 -6.86 -0.74
C TRP A 40 7.29 -6.74 -2.13
N THR A 41 7.44 -7.87 -2.79
CA THR A 41 7.87 -7.94 -4.18
C THR A 41 6.76 -8.60 -5.00
N THR A 42 6.39 -7.97 -6.10
CA THR A 42 5.42 -8.54 -7.04
C THR A 42 5.86 -8.31 -8.48
N ASP A 43 5.55 -9.22 -9.37
CA ASP A 43 5.86 -9.17 -10.80
C ASP A 43 4.61 -9.38 -11.67
N LYS A 44 3.44 -9.49 -11.04
CA LYS A 44 2.17 -9.76 -11.71
C LYS A 44 1.05 -8.92 -11.11
N ALA A 45 0.04 -8.64 -11.93
CA ALA A 45 -1.19 -8.02 -11.47
C ALA A 45 -1.81 -8.81 -10.31
N MET A 46 -2.27 -8.10 -9.30
CA MET A 46 -2.98 -8.71 -8.17
C MET A 46 -4.27 -9.38 -8.68
N PRO A 47 -4.49 -10.66 -8.39
CA PRO A 47 -5.71 -11.38 -8.81
C PRO A 47 -6.94 -11.02 -7.98
N ALA A 48 -6.73 -10.39 -6.84
CA ALA A 48 -7.74 -9.95 -5.89
C ALA A 48 -7.45 -8.54 -5.43
N LEU A 49 -8.49 -7.82 -5.03
CA LEU A 49 -8.36 -6.56 -4.31
C LEU A 49 -7.88 -6.83 -2.87
N ALA A 50 -7.06 -5.94 -2.35
CA ALA A 50 -6.67 -5.92 -0.95
C ALA A 50 -7.46 -4.85 -0.20
N ARG A 51 -7.87 -5.15 1.03
CA ARG A 51 -8.49 -4.20 1.95
C ARG A 51 -7.93 -4.41 3.34
N ASP A 52 -7.18 -3.44 3.84
CA ASP A 52 -6.69 -3.45 5.22
C ASP A 52 -7.64 -2.66 6.11
N SER A 53 -8.25 -3.34 7.10
CA SER A 53 -9.14 -2.72 8.07
C SER A 53 -8.46 -2.45 9.41
N ASP A 54 -7.18 -2.80 9.55
CA ASP A 54 -6.44 -2.66 10.80
C ASP A 54 -5.67 -1.34 10.87
N GLY A 55 -5.15 -0.85 9.74
CA GLY A 55 -4.34 0.36 9.70
C GLY A 55 -4.37 1.10 8.37
N ASP A 56 -3.85 2.31 8.37
CA ASP A 56 -3.49 3.03 7.16
C ASP A 56 -2.20 2.42 6.61
N LEU A 57 -2.12 2.24 5.30
CA LEU A 57 -0.97 1.66 4.64
C LEU A 57 -0.23 2.70 3.81
N LEU A 58 1.06 2.84 4.03
CA LEU A 58 1.96 3.61 3.18
C LEU A 58 2.83 2.65 2.39
N LEU A 59 2.79 2.73 1.07
CA LEU A 59 3.69 2.04 0.16
C LEU A 59 4.79 3.00 -0.27
N PHE A 60 6.04 2.64 -0.05
CA PHE A 60 7.17 3.28 -0.71
C PHE A 60 7.64 2.39 -1.85
N ILE A 61 7.57 2.88 -3.08
CA ILE A 61 8.02 2.14 -4.27
C ILE A 61 9.54 2.27 -4.36
N HIS A 62 10.23 1.21 -3.95
CA HIS A 62 11.68 1.16 -3.97
C HIS A 62 12.22 0.88 -5.37
N ASP A 63 11.51 0.10 -6.17
CA ASP A 63 11.86 -0.26 -7.54
C ASP A 63 10.59 -0.65 -8.30
N GLY A 64 10.55 -0.36 -9.60
CA GLY A 64 9.45 -0.72 -10.49
C GLY A 64 8.46 0.41 -10.77
N GLU A 65 7.51 0.08 -11.63
CA GLU A 65 6.44 0.97 -12.08
C GLU A 65 5.18 0.17 -12.44
N GLY A 66 4.04 0.83 -12.47
CA GLY A 66 2.77 0.20 -12.81
C GLY A 66 1.58 1.11 -12.58
N ASP A 67 0.42 0.48 -12.51
CA ASP A 67 -0.85 1.15 -12.30
C ASP A 67 -1.48 0.68 -10.99
N LEU A 68 -2.06 1.61 -10.22
CA LEU A 68 -2.82 1.34 -9.01
C LEU A 68 -4.27 1.76 -9.22
N PHE A 69 -5.18 0.84 -8.87
CA PHE A 69 -6.63 1.04 -8.87
C PHE A 69 -7.14 0.93 -7.45
N CYS A 70 -7.97 1.86 -7.03
CA CYS A 70 -8.55 1.87 -5.68
C CYS A 70 -9.96 2.46 -5.67
N ASP A 71 -10.60 2.49 -4.51
CA ASP A 71 -11.94 3.09 -4.30
C ASP A 71 -12.05 4.53 -4.81
N PHE A 72 -10.93 5.24 -4.90
CA PHE A 72 -10.88 6.65 -5.31
C PHE A 72 -10.52 6.86 -6.78
N GLY A 73 -10.22 5.80 -7.52
CA GLY A 73 -9.83 5.87 -8.93
C GLY A 73 -8.50 5.17 -9.23
N HIS A 74 -7.84 5.66 -10.26
CA HIS A 74 -6.58 5.13 -10.80
C HIS A 74 -5.48 6.18 -10.77
N PHE A 75 -4.24 5.74 -10.60
CA PHE A 75 -3.02 6.49 -10.91
C PHE A 75 -1.87 5.54 -11.26
N ALA A 76 -0.95 6.02 -12.09
CA ALA A 76 0.30 5.34 -12.35
C ALA A 76 1.30 5.60 -11.20
N TYR A 77 2.08 4.58 -10.83
CA TYR A 77 3.15 4.70 -9.85
C TYR A 77 4.50 4.36 -10.47
N ARG A 78 5.57 4.87 -9.88
CA ARG A 78 6.96 4.65 -10.29
C ARG A 78 7.89 4.62 -9.08
N GLU A 79 9.14 4.25 -9.32
CA GLU A 79 10.21 4.31 -8.32
C GLU A 79 10.28 5.67 -7.64
N GLY A 80 10.40 5.65 -6.31
CA GLY A 80 10.46 6.83 -5.46
C GLY A 80 9.12 7.34 -4.95
N ASP A 81 8.01 6.83 -5.46
CA ASP A 81 6.68 7.28 -5.03
C ASP A 81 6.32 6.76 -3.64
N TYR A 82 5.62 7.61 -2.88
CA TYR A 82 4.94 7.27 -1.65
C TYR A 82 3.43 7.26 -1.91
N ILE A 83 2.80 6.11 -1.69
CA ILE A 83 1.37 5.92 -1.91
C ILE A 83 0.68 5.69 -0.57
N LEU A 84 -0.19 6.60 -0.19
CA LEU A 84 -0.98 6.47 1.02
C LEU A 84 -2.35 5.87 0.71
N LEU A 85 -2.65 4.76 1.36
CA LEU A 85 -3.94 4.07 1.30
C LEU A 85 -4.57 4.12 2.69
N PRO A 86 -5.59 4.97 2.88
CA PRO A 86 -6.31 5.04 4.14
C PRO A 86 -6.92 3.69 4.53
N ARG A 87 -7.06 3.45 5.82
CA ARG A 87 -7.71 2.24 6.38
C ARG A 87 -9.05 1.96 5.70
N GLY A 88 -9.22 0.72 5.27
CA GLY A 88 -10.45 0.25 4.64
C GLY A 88 -10.53 0.48 3.14
N THR A 89 -9.57 1.17 2.52
CA THR A 89 -9.50 1.32 1.07
C THR A 89 -9.33 -0.04 0.40
N MET A 90 -10.15 -0.31 -0.61
CA MET A 90 -9.92 -1.43 -1.54
C MET A 90 -8.98 -0.97 -2.64
N TRP A 91 -7.99 -1.80 -2.96
CA TRP A 91 -6.99 -1.46 -3.95
C TRP A 91 -6.34 -2.69 -4.57
N ARG A 92 -5.70 -2.51 -5.71
CA ARG A 92 -4.83 -3.47 -6.37
C ARG A 92 -3.80 -2.76 -7.23
N ILE A 93 -2.71 -3.44 -7.56
CA ILE A 93 -1.74 -2.96 -8.54
C ILE A 93 -1.62 -3.90 -9.73
N GLU A 94 -1.26 -3.30 -10.85
CA GLU A 94 -0.87 -3.95 -12.11
C GLU A 94 0.56 -3.51 -12.44
N PRO A 95 1.58 -4.25 -12.01
CA PRO A 95 2.97 -3.93 -12.29
C PRO A 95 3.25 -4.02 -13.79
N LYS A 96 3.94 -3.02 -14.36
CA LYS A 96 4.52 -3.06 -15.70
C LYS A 96 5.92 -3.67 -15.70
N ALA A 97 6.57 -3.61 -14.53
CA ALA A 97 7.84 -4.24 -14.23
C ALA A 97 7.80 -4.80 -12.82
N ARG A 98 8.74 -5.72 -12.51
CA ARG A 98 8.87 -6.20 -11.12
C ARG A 98 8.95 -5.02 -10.17
N THR A 99 8.04 -4.99 -9.22
CA THR A 99 7.91 -3.92 -8.24
C THR A 99 8.35 -4.41 -6.86
N VAL A 100 9.19 -3.64 -6.20
CA VAL A 100 9.62 -3.84 -4.82
C VAL A 100 9.12 -2.66 -4.00
N SER A 101 8.31 -2.94 -2.98
CA SER A 101 7.71 -1.92 -2.12
C SER A 101 8.03 -2.17 -0.65
N LEU A 102 8.35 -1.11 0.08
CA LEU A 102 8.30 -1.12 1.53
C LEU A 102 6.88 -0.77 1.96
N LEU A 103 6.28 -1.63 2.77
CA LEU A 103 4.96 -1.43 3.34
C LEU A 103 5.12 -0.94 4.78
N ILE A 104 4.45 0.15 5.12
CA ILE A 104 4.45 0.72 6.47
C ILE A 104 2.99 0.86 6.88
N GLU A 105 2.53 -0.04 7.73
CA GLU A 105 1.17 -0.03 8.25
C GLU A 105 1.13 0.68 9.61
N ALA A 106 0.29 1.71 9.71
CA ALA A 106 0.02 2.41 10.97
C ALA A 106 -1.24 1.82 11.62
N ILE A 107 -1.07 0.97 12.64
CA ILE A 107 -2.16 0.19 13.27
C ILE A 107 -2.95 1.04 14.28
N ASN A 108 -2.26 1.75 15.16
CA ASN A 108 -2.88 2.53 16.25
C ASN A 108 -2.92 4.04 15.97
N GLY A 109 -2.88 4.43 14.72
CA GLY A 109 -2.89 5.82 14.30
C GLY A 109 -3.33 5.94 12.86
N SER A 110 -3.31 7.17 12.36
CA SER A 110 -3.55 7.48 10.96
C SER A 110 -2.49 8.42 10.45
N TYR A 111 -2.11 8.24 9.19
CA TYR A 111 -1.29 9.22 8.52
C TYR A 111 -2.06 10.53 8.38
N LYS A 112 -1.35 11.62 8.55
CA LYS A 112 -1.90 12.96 8.40
C LYS A 112 -1.03 13.76 7.44
N LEU A 113 -1.66 14.70 6.75
CA LEU A 113 -0.89 15.69 6.02
C LEU A 113 0.00 16.47 7.00
N PRO A 114 1.21 16.86 6.60
CA PRO A 114 2.09 17.66 7.44
C PRO A 114 1.40 18.94 7.90
N GLU A 115 1.37 19.14 9.20
CA GLU A 115 0.94 20.42 9.77
C GLU A 115 2.13 21.38 9.71
N ARG A 116 1.85 22.67 9.49
CA ARG A 116 2.91 23.67 9.44
C ARG A 116 3.66 23.83 10.76
N GLY A 117 3.01 23.45 11.88
CA GLY A 117 3.62 23.38 13.21
C GLY A 117 4.39 24.66 13.58
N VAL A 118 5.50 24.48 14.25
CA VAL A 118 6.37 25.59 14.69
C VAL A 118 7.00 26.37 13.53
N LEU A 119 7.14 25.73 12.36
CA LEU A 119 7.71 26.39 11.17
C LEU A 119 6.73 27.34 10.49
N GLY A 120 5.43 27.21 10.77
CA GLY A 120 4.38 28.07 10.20
C GLY A 120 4.48 28.20 8.68
N PRO A 121 4.53 29.45 8.13
CA PRO A 121 4.62 29.67 6.69
C PRO A 121 5.90 29.13 6.04
N HIS A 122 6.93 28.84 6.82
CA HIS A 122 8.22 28.33 6.33
C HIS A 122 8.25 26.79 6.21
N ALA A 123 7.18 26.10 6.60
CA ALA A 123 7.07 24.66 6.37
C ALA A 123 7.03 24.36 4.88
N VAL A 124 7.97 23.53 4.43
CA VAL A 124 8.09 23.14 3.01
C VAL A 124 7.10 22.01 2.74
N PHE A 125 5.85 22.34 2.57
CA PHE A 125 4.81 21.41 2.14
C PHE A 125 3.77 22.14 1.27
N ASP A 126 3.63 21.68 0.04
CA ASP A 126 2.60 22.18 -0.89
C ASP A 126 1.59 21.06 -1.16
N PRO A 127 0.33 21.17 -0.71
CA PRO A 127 -0.70 20.19 -1.00
C PRO A 127 -0.97 20.00 -2.49
N ALA A 128 -0.66 21.00 -3.34
CA ALA A 128 -0.81 20.88 -4.79
C ALA A 128 0.20 19.91 -5.43
N ALA A 129 1.24 19.51 -4.70
CA ALA A 129 2.19 18.50 -5.12
C ALA A 129 1.69 17.07 -4.91
N LEU A 130 0.53 16.89 -4.27
CA LEU A 130 -0.07 15.57 -4.06
C LEU A 130 -0.84 15.15 -5.30
N ASP A 131 -0.47 14.00 -5.85
CA ASP A 131 -1.28 13.32 -6.86
C ASP A 131 -2.47 12.63 -6.18
N THR A 132 -3.65 12.75 -6.80
CA THR A 132 -4.87 12.08 -6.36
C THR A 132 -5.38 11.13 -7.45
N PRO A 133 -6.00 10.00 -7.07
CA PRO A 133 -6.59 9.07 -8.03
C PRO A 133 -7.63 9.76 -8.93
N LYS A 134 -7.78 9.26 -10.16
CA LYS A 134 -8.70 9.81 -11.17
C LYS A 134 -9.61 8.72 -11.71
N LEU A 135 -10.86 9.07 -11.99
CA LEU A 135 -11.81 8.21 -12.71
C LEU A 135 -11.59 8.35 -14.23
N ASP A 136 -10.40 8.00 -14.67
CA ASP A 136 -9.94 8.13 -16.04
C ASP A 136 -10.37 6.94 -16.93
N ALA A 137 -9.86 6.91 -18.16
CA ALA A 137 -10.17 5.85 -19.11
C ALA A 137 -9.64 4.48 -18.64
N ALA A 138 -8.48 4.43 -17.96
CA ALA A 138 -7.92 3.19 -17.41
C ALA A 138 -8.82 2.63 -16.31
N PHE A 139 -9.29 3.49 -15.39
CA PHE A 139 -10.25 3.08 -14.36
C PHE A 139 -11.53 2.50 -14.95
N LYS A 140 -12.08 3.16 -15.96
CA LYS A 140 -13.34 2.73 -16.63
C LYS A 140 -13.17 1.46 -17.47
N ALA A 141 -11.97 1.16 -17.93
CA ALA A 141 -11.65 -0.02 -18.75
C ALA A 141 -11.38 -1.28 -17.92
N GLN A 142 -11.50 -1.22 -16.58
CA GLN A 142 -11.31 -2.40 -15.75
C GLN A 142 -12.28 -3.52 -16.16
N ARG A 143 -11.82 -4.77 -16.00
CA ARG A 143 -12.69 -5.91 -16.27
C ARG A 143 -13.89 -5.92 -15.34
N ASP A 144 -15.01 -6.27 -15.84
CA ASP A 144 -16.22 -6.60 -15.09
C ASP A 144 -16.22 -8.08 -14.64
N GLY A 145 -17.29 -8.52 -13.99
CA GLY A 145 -17.50 -9.88 -13.52
C GLY A 145 -16.99 -10.12 -12.11
N GLU A 146 -16.78 -11.39 -11.77
CA GLU A 146 -16.44 -11.78 -10.41
C GLU A 146 -15.09 -11.26 -9.97
N TRP A 147 -15.06 -10.68 -8.77
CA TRP A 147 -13.87 -10.21 -8.09
C TRP A 147 -13.78 -10.75 -6.66
N LYS A 148 -12.56 -11.10 -6.26
CA LYS A 148 -12.24 -11.44 -4.87
C LYS A 148 -11.63 -10.23 -4.19
N VAL A 149 -11.99 -10.04 -2.91
CA VAL A 149 -11.41 -9.04 -2.02
C VAL A 149 -10.83 -9.76 -0.82
N GLN A 150 -9.54 -9.67 -0.63
CA GLN A 150 -8.86 -10.10 0.59
C GLN A 150 -8.97 -9.00 1.64
N VAL A 151 -9.59 -9.30 2.74
CA VAL A 151 -9.80 -8.36 3.87
C VAL A 151 -8.95 -8.80 5.04
N LYS A 152 -8.05 -7.92 5.47
CA LYS A 152 -7.33 -8.05 6.73
C LYS A 152 -8.10 -7.34 7.83
N ARG A 153 -8.44 -8.05 8.89
CA ARG A 153 -9.10 -7.50 10.07
C ARG A 153 -8.62 -8.19 11.35
N ARG A 154 -8.14 -7.41 12.31
CA ARG A 154 -7.56 -7.91 13.58
C ARG A 154 -6.45 -8.94 13.34
N GLY A 155 -5.62 -8.68 12.33
CA GLY A 155 -4.54 -9.57 11.92
C GLY A 155 -4.97 -10.85 11.20
N ALA A 156 -6.26 -11.12 11.04
CA ALA A 156 -6.77 -12.27 10.31
C ALA A 156 -7.19 -11.89 8.89
N LEU A 157 -6.95 -12.80 7.94
CA LEU A 157 -7.37 -12.64 6.54
C LEU A 157 -8.66 -13.39 6.28
N SER A 158 -9.55 -12.77 5.54
CA SER A 158 -10.74 -13.37 4.96
C SER A 158 -10.88 -12.98 3.50
N THR A 159 -11.64 -13.76 2.73
CA THR A 159 -11.89 -13.45 1.31
C THR A 159 -13.38 -13.32 1.10
N ILE A 160 -13.77 -12.24 0.42
CA ILE A 160 -15.14 -11.97 -0.01
C ILE A 160 -15.16 -12.03 -1.53
N THR A 161 -16.17 -12.68 -2.11
CA THR A 161 -16.37 -12.73 -3.57
C THR A 161 -17.56 -11.84 -3.94
N TYR A 162 -17.33 -10.92 -4.87
CA TYR A 162 -18.36 -10.06 -5.47
C TYR A 162 -18.65 -10.52 -6.89
N PRO A 163 -19.91 -10.55 -7.33
CA PRO A 163 -20.26 -10.90 -8.71
C PRO A 163 -19.99 -9.78 -9.72
N PHE A 164 -19.44 -8.66 -9.30
CA PHE A 164 -19.09 -7.47 -10.06
C PHE A 164 -17.78 -6.87 -9.55
N ASN A 165 -17.23 -5.89 -10.26
CA ASN A 165 -16.08 -5.13 -9.77
C ASN A 165 -16.51 -4.17 -8.65
N PRO A 166 -16.14 -4.39 -7.38
CA PRO A 166 -16.60 -3.56 -6.29
C PRO A 166 -16.03 -2.13 -6.33
N LEU A 167 -14.96 -1.85 -7.06
CA LEU A 167 -14.44 -0.49 -7.25
C LEU A 167 -15.41 0.37 -8.08
N ASP A 168 -16.14 -0.24 -9.01
CA ASP A 168 -17.14 0.48 -9.82
C ASP A 168 -18.43 0.77 -9.05
N ALA A 169 -18.65 0.11 -7.92
CA ALA A 169 -19.86 0.27 -7.11
C ALA A 169 -19.77 1.41 -6.09
N VAL A 170 -18.59 1.99 -5.91
CA VAL A 170 -18.43 3.17 -5.07
C VAL A 170 -18.91 4.37 -5.88
N GLY A 171 -20.22 4.67 -5.74
CA GLY A 171 -20.82 5.83 -6.38
C GLY A 171 -20.24 7.12 -5.80
N TRP A 172 -19.73 7.95 -6.65
CA TRP A 172 -19.28 9.32 -6.36
C TRP A 172 -20.31 10.31 -6.87
#